data_6a562bdf4d3c368d2107443ab063c87e
#
_entry.id   6a562bdf4d3c368d2107443ab063c87e
#
_cell.length_a   1.000
_cell.length_b   1.000
_cell.length_c   1.000
_cell.angle_alpha   90.00
_cell.angle_beta   90.00
_cell.angle_gamma   90.00
#
_symmetry.space_group_name_H-M   'P 1'
#
loop_
_entity.id
_entity.type
_entity.pdbx_description
1 polymer ?
#
loop_
_entity_poly.entity_id
_entity_poly.type
_entity_poly.pdbx_seq_one_letter_code
_entity_poly.pdbx_strand_id
1 'polypeptide(L)'
;AGCCERCDSEVTKKDLEQWFFRITAYAERLLDDLEKLKGWPEKVKLMQENWIGRSRGVEVKFTAENGEEISVFTTRPDTIFGVSYIVLAPEHPLVEELIKGKAEAGRVREFAARVKKQSEIKRTSAEGEKEGVFTGAFAANPLSGEQVPIWVANYVLLEYGTGAVMGVPAHDQRDLEFARKYHLAVKVVIQPLGD
;
A
#
# COMPACT_ATOMS: atom_id res chain seq x y z
N ALA A 1 -1.10 -9.74 24.14
CA ALA A 1 0.16 -9.08 23.84
C ALA A 1 -0.15 -7.67 23.35
N GLY A 2 0.59 -6.68 23.79
CA GLY A 2 0.34 -5.26 23.55
C GLY A 2 0.58 -4.43 24.80
N CYS A 3 0.86 -5.09 25.92
CA CYS A 3 1.20 -4.45 27.18
C CYS A 3 2.61 -4.85 27.62
N CYS A 4 3.25 -4.00 28.38
CA CYS A 4 4.55 -4.23 28.99
C CYS A 4 4.44 -5.37 30.03
N GLU A 5 5.31 -6.37 29.98
CA GLU A 5 5.35 -7.50 30.93
C GLU A 5 5.54 -7.06 32.39
N ARG A 6 6.11 -5.87 32.60
CA ARG A 6 6.54 -5.39 33.93
C ARG A 6 5.49 -4.50 34.59
N CYS A 7 4.73 -3.73 33.83
CA CYS A 7 3.84 -2.68 34.37
C CYS A 7 2.47 -2.61 33.72
N ASP A 8 2.15 -3.56 32.84
CA ASP A 8 0.88 -3.66 32.09
C ASP A 8 0.49 -2.41 31.28
N SER A 9 1.41 -1.42 31.16
CA SER A 9 1.13 -0.26 30.30
C SER A 9 1.05 -0.66 28.83
N GLU A 10 0.14 -0.03 28.10
CA GLU A 10 -0.01 -0.26 26.65
C GLU A 10 1.27 0.13 25.91
N VAL A 11 1.77 -0.80 25.07
CA VAL A 11 2.94 -0.56 24.21
C VAL A 11 2.50 0.16 22.95
N THR A 12 3.13 1.31 22.67
CA THR A 12 2.90 2.11 21.46
C THR A 12 4.17 2.21 20.64
N LYS A 13 4.04 2.28 19.31
CA LYS A 13 5.16 2.61 18.42
C LYS A 13 5.49 4.09 18.57
N LYS A 14 6.79 4.41 18.66
CA LYS A 14 7.32 5.78 18.66
C LYS A 14 8.50 5.89 17.73
N ASP A 15 8.57 6.97 16.98
CA ASP A 15 9.76 7.34 16.23
C ASP A 15 10.80 7.89 17.22
N LEU A 16 11.99 7.28 17.21
CA LEU A 16 13.09 7.65 18.07
C LEU A 16 14.30 8.00 17.22
N GLU A 17 14.99 9.07 17.58
CA GLU A 17 16.29 9.40 17.00
C GLU A 17 17.33 8.41 17.51
N GLN A 18 17.88 7.61 16.59
CA GLN A 18 18.92 6.65 16.89
C GLN A 18 19.76 6.34 15.63
N TRP A 19 20.84 5.59 15.82
CA TRP A 19 21.68 5.16 14.71
C TRP A 19 21.03 4.03 13.93
N PHE A 20 20.92 4.22 12.60
CA PHE A 20 20.46 3.20 11.67
C PHE A 20 21.46 3.01 10.53
N PHE A 21 21.66 1.76 10.11
CA PHE A 21 22.30 1.50 8.84
C PHE A 21 21.32 1.71 7.70
N ARG A 22 21.73 2.47 6.67
CA ARG A 22 20.94 2.62 5.43
C ARG A 22 21.10 1.37 4.56
N ILE A 23 20.57 0.24 4.98
CA ILE A 23 20.72 -1.04 4.29
C ILE A 23 20.15 -1.02 2.88
N THR A 24 19.05 -0.28 2.66
CA THR A 24 18.42 -0.13 1.35
C THR A 24 19.29 0.60 0.32
N ALA A 25 20.22 1.45 0.76
CA ALA A 25 21.19 2.10 -0.13
C ALA A 25 22.19 1.12 -0.78
N TYR A 26 22.27 -0.11 -0.26
CA TYR A 26 23.15 -1.17 -0.78
C TYR A 26 22.38 -2.22 -1.57
N ALA A 27 21.06 -2.13 -1.70
CA ALA A 27 20.22 -3.16 -2.32
C ALA A 27 20.69 -3.50 -3.75
N GLU A 28 20.88 -2.49 -4.61
CA GLU A 28 21.36 -2.68 -5.98
C GLU A 28 22.74 -3.37 -6.00
N ARG A 29 23.69 -2.86 -5.20
CA ARG A 29 25.03 -3.41 -5.12
C ARG A 29 25.02 -4.85 -4.60
N LEU A 30 24.18 -5.16 -3.63
CA LEU A 30 24.06 -6.53 -3.09
C LEU A 30 23.54 -7.50 -4.16
N LEU A 31 22.59 -7.10 -4.98
CA LEU A 31 22.11 -7.91 -6.10
C LEU A 31 23.19 -8.13 -7.15
N ASP A 32 23.85 -7.06 -7.58
CA ASP A 32 24.89 -7.14 -8.61
C ASP A 32 26.11 -7.94 -8.15
N ASP A 33 26.45 -7.87 -6.86
CA ASP A 33 27.61 -8.57 -6.27
C ASP A 33 27.32 -10.06 -6.00
N LEU A 34 26.07 -10.55 -6.13
CA LEU A 34 25.77 -11.99 -6.02
C LEU A 34 26.53 -12.82 -7.07
N GLU A 35 26.78 -12.26 -8.26
CA GLU A 35 27.57 -12.92 -9.31
C GLU A 35 29.03 -13.16 -8.90
N LYS A 36 29.58 -12.34 -8.00
CA LYS A 36 30.95 -12.45 -7.49
C LYS A 36 31.11 -13.56 -6.46
N LEU A 37 30.03 -14.06 -5.89
CA LEU A 37 30.02 -15.07 -4.84
C LEU A 37 30.09 -16.49 -5.42
N LYS A 38 31.21 -16.82 -6.07
CA LYS A 38 31.39 -18.12 -6.79
C LYS A 38 31.31 -19.35 -5.88
N GLY A 39 31.60 -19.20 -4.60
CA GLY A 39 31.56 -20.29 -3.61
C GLY A 39 30.19 -20.47 -2.93
N TRP A 40 29.21 -19.65 -3.24
CA TRP A 40 27.87 -19.78 -2.65
C TRP A 40 26.98 -20.74 -3.45
N PRO A 41 26.17 -21.57 -2.74
CA PRO A 41 25.17 -22.41 -3.41
C PRO A 41 24.17 -21.57 -4.18
N GLU A 42 23.83 -22.00 -5.42
CA GLU A 42 22.89 -21.27 -6.27
C GLU A 42 21.53 -21.05 -5.62
N LYS A 43 21.04 -22.02 -4.83
CA LYS A 43 19.79 -21.87 -4.07
C LYS A 43 19.84 -20.66 -3.10
N VAL A 44 21.00 -20.44 -2.46
CA VAL A 44 21.16 -19.31 -1.51
C VAL A 44 21.21 -17.98 -2.26
N LYS A 45 21.90 -17.92 -3.42
CA LYS A 45 21.91 -16.73 -4.26
C LYS A 45 20.50 -16.37 -4.72
N LEU A 46 19.74 -17.35 -5.21
CA LEU A 46 18.34 -17.15 -5.62
C LEU A 46 17.46 -16.66 -4.48
N MET A 47 17.65 -17.18 -3.25
CA MET A 47 16.93 -16.70 -2.08
C MET A 47 17.25 -15.22 -1.78
N GLN A 48 18.54 -14.82 -1.88
CA GLN A 48 18.93 -13.42 -1.69
C GLN A 48 18.37 -12.51 -2.80
N GLU A 49 18.44 -12.94 -4.05
CA GLU A 49 17.88 -12.23 -5.19
C GLU A 49 16.38 -11.99 -5.01
N ASN A 50 15.62 -13.03 -4.66
CA ASN A 50 14.19 -12.94 -4.44
C ASN A 50 13.84 -12.07 -3.21
N TRP A 51 14.67 -12.10 -2.16
CA TRP A 51 14.47 -11.29 -0.95
C TRP A 51 14.68 -9.81 -1.20
N ILE A 52 15.77 -9.44 -1.85
CA ILE A 52 16.09 -8.04 -2.16
C ILE A 52 15.12 -7.54 -3.23
N GLY A 53 14.97 -8.30 -4.31
CA GLY A 53 14.11 -8.00 -5.45
C GLY A 53 14.57 -6.75 -6.22
N ARG A 54 14.12 -6.64 -7.46
CA ARG A 54 14.26 -5.43 -8.27
C ARG A 54 12.96 -5.25 -9.05
N SER A 55 12.15 -4.28 -8.63
CA SER A 55 10.90 -3.97 -9.31
C SER A 55 11.06 -2.74 -10.17
N ARG A 56 10.59 -2.83 -11.43
CA ARG A 56 10.47 -1.68 -12.32
C ARG A 56 9.01 -1.31 -12.44
N GLY A 57 8.71 -0.03 -12.30
CA GLY A 57 7.35 0.47 -12.39
C GLY A 57 7.34 1.95 -12.68
N VAL A 58 6.18 2.53 -12.62
CA VAL A 58 5.95 3.96 -12.80
C VAL A 58 5.24 4.53 -11.59
N GLU A 59 5.53 5.77 -11.30
CA GLU A 59 4.78 6.57 -10.35
C GLU A 59 3.69 7.33 -11.10
N VAL A 60 2.46 7.20 -10.67
CA VAL A 60 1.28 7.85 -11.23
C VAL A 60 0.69 8.79 -10.20
N LYS A 61 0.40 10.02 -10.60
CA LYS A 61 -0.18 11.03 -9.72
C LYS A 61 -1.67 11.16 -9.98
N PHE A 62 -2.46 10.91 -8.96
CA PHE A 62 -3.89 11.17 -8.93
C PHE A 62 -4.15 12.49 -8.21
N THR A 63 -5.00 13.34 -8.76
CA THR A 63 -5.32 14.64 -8.16
C THR A 63 -6.62 14.54 -7.39
N ALA A 64 -6.57 14.76 -6.08
CA ALA A 64 -7.75 14.78 -5.22
C ALA A 64 -8.58 16.07 -5.42
N GLU A 65 -9.85 16.05 -5.00
CA GLU A 65 -10.78 17.19 -5.11
C GLU A 65 -10.26 18.48 -4.46
N ASN A 66 -9.46 18.36 -3.40
CA ASN A 66 -8.85 19.48 -2.69
C ASN A 66 -7.54 19.98 -3.33
N GLY A 67 -7.14 19.40 -4.47
CA GLY A 67 -5.92 19.76 -5.20
C GLY A 67 -4.66 19.01 -4.74
N GLU A 68 -4.75 18.15 -3.72
CA GLU A 68 -3.62 17.33 -3.29
C GLU A 68 -3.26 16.26 -4.31
N GLU A 69 -1.97 16.03 -4.52
CA GLU A 69 -1.47 14.95 -5.38
C GLU A 69 -1.21 13.68 -4.57
N ILE A 70 -1.82 12.58 -4.99
CA ILE A 70 -1.59 11.25 -4.44
C ILE A 70 -0.71 10.48 -5.41
N SER A 71 0.56 10.27 -5.05
CA SER A 71 1.50 9.46 -5.82
C SER A 71 1.28 7.99 -5.52
N VAL A 72 1.11 7.19 -6.57
CA VAL A 72 0.95 5.74 -6.52
C VAL A 72 2.03 5.09 -7.36
N PHE A 73 2.82 4.19 -6.77
CA PHE A 73 3.75 3.35 -7.53
C PHE A 73 3.06 2.07 -8.00
N THR A 74 3.21 1.75 -9.28
CA THR A 74 2.67 0.51 -9.85
C THR A 74 3.66 -0.14 -10.81
N THR A 75 3.72 -1.48 -10.79
CA THR A 75 4.41 -2.30 -11.79
C THR A 75 3.51 -2.67 -12.98
N ARG A 76 2.21 -2.34 -12.89
CA ARG A 76 1.17 -2.64 -13.89
C ARG A 76 0.47 -1.36 -14.38
N PRO A 77 1.20 -0.42 -15.01
CA PRO A 77 0.61 0.82 -15.53
C PRO A 77 -0.46 0.57 -16.61
N ASP A 78 -0.39 -0.56 -17.27
CA ASP A 78 -1.35 -1.04 -18.27
C ASP A 78 -2.79 -1.18 -17.72
N THR A 79 -2.94 -1.37 -16.41
CA THR A 79 -4.26 -1.54 -15.76
C THR A 79 -4.90 -0.22 -15.31
N ILE A 80 -4.29 0.93 -15.55
CA ILE A 80 -4.71 2.23 -15.01
C ILE A 80 -6.16 2.62 -15.36
N PHE A 81 -6.64 2.23 -16.54
CA PHE A 81 -8.04 2.46 -16.94
C PHE A 81 -9.05 1.60 -16.17
N GLY A 82 -8.57 0.54 -15.51
CA GLY A 82 -9.33 -0.34 -14.62
C GLY A 82 -9.38 0.11 -13.17
N VAL A 83 -8.74 1.23 -12.83
CA VAL A 83 -8.74 1.77 -11.47
C VAL A 83 -10.17 2.11 -11.06
N SER A 84 -10.60 1.58 -9.93
CA SER A 84 -11.93 1.79 -9.36
C SER A 84 -11.89 2.56 -8.05
N TYR A 85 -10.76 2.63 -7.39
CA TYR A 85 -10.55 3.36 -6.14
C TYR A 85 -9.05 3.56 -5.86
N ILE A 86 -8.73 4.47 -4.95
CA ILE A 86 -7.40 4.68 -4.39
C ILE A 86 -7.45 4.26 -2.92
N VAL A 87 -6.37 3.65 -2.43
CA VAL A 87 -6.23 3.27 -1.02
C VAL A 87 -4.97 3.89 -0.44
N LEU A 88 -5.13 4.51 0.71
CA LEU A 88 -4.03 5.05 1.51
C LEU A 88 -3.78 4.18 2.74
N ALA A 89 -2.53 4.10 3.16
CA ALA A 89 -2.18 3.59 4.47
C ALA A 89 -2.80 4.47 5.57
N PRO A 90 -3.23 3.90 6.71
CA PRO A 90 -3.79 4.69 7.83
C PRO A 90 -2.83 5.73 8.40
N GLU A 91 -1.53 5.54 8.18
CA GLU A 91 -0.45 6.43 8.61
C GLU A 91 -0.13 7.53 7.60
N HIS A 92 -0.70 7.47 6.39
CA HIS A 92 -0.34 8.38 5.30
C HIS A 92 -0.68 9.84 5.65
N PRO A 93 0.25 10.80 5.47
CA PRO A 93 0.07 12.19 5.89
C PRO A 93 -1.14 12.90 5.23
N LEU A 94 -1.47 12.53 3.98
CA LEU A 94 -2.63 13.11 3.28
C LEU A 94 -3.99 12.70 3.86
N VAL A 95 -4.06 11.67 4.71
CA VAL A 95 -5.35 11.22 5.26
C VAL A 95 -6.06 12.35 6.01
N GLU A 96 -5.36 13.09 6.88
CA GLU A 96 -5.96 14.19 7.64
C GLU A 96 -6.43 15.35 6.74
N GLU A 97 -5.68 15.67 5.68
CA GLU A 97 -6.07 16.73 4.74
C GLU A 97 -7.29 16.34 3.90
N LEU A 98 -7.37 15.07 3.48
CA LEU A 98 -8.48 14.55 2.67
C LEU A 98 -9.80 14.47 3.44
N ILE A 99 -9.76 14.18 4.75
CA ILE A 99 -10.97 14.05 5.58
C ILE A 99 -11.39 15.37 6.22
N LYS A 100 -10.67 16.44 6.03
CA LYS A 100 -10.96 17.75 6.61
C LYS A 100 -12.33 18.27 6.13
N GLY A 101 -13.23 18.47 7.09
CA GLY A 101 -14.60 18.90 6.81
C GLY A 101 -15.53 17.81 6.24
N LYS A 102 -15.06 16.57 6.10
CA LYS A 102 -15.91 15.45 5.64
C LYS A 102 -16.66 14.81 6.81
N ALA A 103 -17.87 14.32 6.54
CA ALA A 103 -18.69 13.62 7.53
C ALA A 103 -18.02 12.32 8.03
N GLU A 104 -17.21 11.69 7.19
CA GLU A 104 -16.48 10.45 7.45
C GLU A 104 -15.27 10.60 8.39
N ALA A 105 -14.83 11.85 8.66
CA ALA A 105 -13.58 12.13 9.38
C ALA A 105 -13.46 11.38 10.72
N GLY A 106 -14.53 11.33 11.51
CA GLY A 106 -14.54 10.62 12.78
C GLY A 106 -14.29 9.13 12.64
N ARG A 107 -14.98 8.49 11.68
CA ARG A 107 -14.83 7.05 11.38
C ARG A 107 -13.45 6.71 10.84
N VAL A 108 -12.88 7.56 9.99
CA VAL A 108 -11.54 7.35 9.43
C VAL A 108 -10.49 7.42 10.53
N ARG A 109 -10.55 8.40 11.43
CA ARG A 109 -9.62 8.52 12.57
C ARG A 109 -9.71 7.34 13.53
N GLU A 110 -10.91 6.90 13.86
CA GLU A 110 -11.13 5.72 14.71
C GLU A 110 -10.53 4.46 14.06
N PHE A 111 -10.80 4.25 12.77
CA PHE A 111 -10.24 3.14 12.01
C PHE A 111 -8.71 3.20 11.97
N ALA A 112 -8.13 4.35 11.63
CA ALA A 112 -6.68 4.54 11.57
C ALA A 112 -6.02 4.26 12.94
N ALA A 113 -6.58 4.78 14.03
CA ALA A 113 -6.08 4.54 15.38
C ALA A 113 -6.13 3.05 15.76
N ARG A 114 -7.19 2.34 15.37
CA ARG A 114 -7.34 0.89 15.59
C ARG A 114 -6.31 0.08 14.79
N VAL A 115 -6.12 0.41 13.52
CA VAL A 115 -5.20 -0.32 12.63
C VAL A 115 -3.74 -0.07 13.01
N LYS A 116 -3.36 1.13 13.41
CA LYS A 116 -2.00 1.47 13.87
C LYS A 116 -1.52 0.63 15.06
N LYS A 117 -2.44 0.08 15.85
CA LYS A 117 -2.14 -0.83 16.97
C LYS A 117 -1.90 -2.28 16.52
N GLN A 118 -2.22 -2.63 15.27
CA GLN A 118 -2.01 -3.98 14.73
C GLN A 118 -0.57 -4.16 14.26
N SER A 119 -0.04 -5.39 14.36
CA SER A 119 1.25 -5.71 13.78
C SER A 119 1.18 -5.74 12.25
N GLU A 120 2.27 -5.36 11.59
CA GLU A 120 2.38 -5.39 10.12
C GLU A 120 2.15 -6.81 9.57
N ILE A 121 2.66 -7.83 10.25
CA ILE A 121 2.46 -9.24 9.89
C ILE A 121 0.96 -9.56 9.82
N LYS A 122 0.15 -9.09 10.79
CA LYS A 122 -1.29 -9.29 10.78
C LYS A 122 -1.97 -8.53 9.65
N ARG A 123 -1.50 -7.32 9.35
CA ARG A 123 -2.06 -6.46 8.29
C ARG A 123 -1.78 -7.02 6.89
N THR A 124 -0.59 -7.60 6.67
CA THR A 124 -0.14 -8.14 5.37
C THR A 124 -0.46 -9.60 5.15
N SER A 125 -0.99 -10.30 6.16
CA SER A 125 -1.40 -11.70 6.04
C SER A 125 -2.40 -11.88 4.89
N ALA A 126 -2.15 -12.89 4.05
CA ALA A 126 -3.05 -13.24 2.95
C ALA A 126 -4.44 -13.67 3.46
N GLU A 127 -4.49 -14.31 4.62
CA GLU A 127 -5.72 -14.78 5.27
C GLU A 127 -6.45 -13.68 6.06
N GLY A 128 -5.80 -12.52 6.26
CA GLY A 128 -6.38 -11.39 7.00
C GLY A 128 -7.52 -10.73 6.24
N GLU A 129 -8.62 -10.47 6.92
CA GLU A 129 -9.74 -9.73 6.35
C GLU A 129 -9.31 -8.32 5.90
N LYS A 130 -9.63 -7.97 4.66
CA LYS A 130 -9.35 -6.64 4.12
C LYS A 130 -10.43 -5.68 4.58
N GLU A 131 -10.02 -4.71 5.41
CA GLU A 131 -10.91 -3.69 5.97
C GLU A 131 -10.49 -2.31 5.53
N GLY A 132 -11.47 -1.43 5.32
CA GLY A 132 -11.22 -0.03 5.02
C GLY A 132 -12.40 0.86 5.32
N VAL A 133 -12.16 2.16 5.28
CA VAL A 133 -13.17 3.20 5.46
C VAL A 133 -13.03 4.21 4.32
N PHE A 134 -14.15 4.57 3.71
CA PHE A 134 -14.22 5.65 2.72
C PHE A 134 -13.91 6.99 3.39
N THR A 135 -13.09 7.82 2.73
CA THR A 135 -12.67 9.13 3.27
C THR A 135 -13.69 10.24 3.04
N GLY A 136 -14.69 10.01 2.18
CA GLY A 136 -15.57 11.06 1.67
C GLY A 136 -14.96 11.88 0.53
N ALA A 137 -13.73 11.59 0.12
CA ALA A 137 -13.02 12.29 -0.93
C ALA A 137 -12.85 11.41 -2.18
N PHE A 138 -12.63 12.07 -3.32
CA PHE A 138 -12.37 11.43 -4.61
C PHE A 138 -11.08 11.99 -5.22
N ALA A 139 -10.49 11.20 -6.14
CA ALA A 139 -9.35 11.63 -6.94
C ALA A 139 -9.60 11.36 -8.42
N ALA A 140 -9.10 12.24 -9.28
CA ALA A 140 -9.18 12.08 -10.72
C ALA A 140 -8.10 11.13 -11.22
N ASN A 141 -8.48 10.12 -11.99
CA ASN A 141 -7.56 9.29 -12.74
C ASN A 141 -6.90 10.15 -13.84
N PRO A 142 -5.57 10.27 -13.88
CA PRO A 142 -4.90 11.20 -14.78
C PRO A 142 -5.05 10.86 -16.26
N LEU A 143 -5.41 9.62 -16.63
CA LEU A 143 -5.55 9.21 -18.01
C LEU A 143 -7.01 9.15 -18.48
N SER A 144 -7.95 8.73 -17.61
CA SER A 144 -9.37 8.66 -17.99
C SER A 144 -10.18 9.90 -17.57
N GLY A 145 -9.68 10.70 -16.64
CA GLY A 145 -10.41 11.81 -16.01
C GLY A 145 -11.50 11.37 -15.02
N GLU A 146 -11.69 10.08 -14.85
CA GLU A 146 -12.74 9.52 -14.00
C GLU A 146 -12.44 9.77 -12.53
N GLN A 147 -13.47 10.18 -11.78
CA GLN A 147 -13.38 10.33 -10.33
C GLN A 147 -13.50 8.97 -9.63
N VAL A 148 -12.50 8.61 -8.86
CA VAL A 148 -12.46 7.37 -8.09
C VAL A 148 -12.43 7.68 -6.58
N PRO A 149 -13.16 6.93 -5.75
CA PRO A 149 -13.21 7.16 -4.32
C PRO A 149 -11.86 6.83 -3.64
N ILE A 150 -11.52 7.62 -2.62
CA ILE A 150 -10.32 7.42 -1.82
C ILE A 150 -10.70 6.70 -0.52
N TRP A 151 -10.01 5.62 -0.22
CA TRP A 151 -10.20 4.79 0.97
C TRP A 151 -8.94 4.78 1.84
N VAL A 152 -9.13 4.53 3.11
CA VAL A 152 -8.05 4.14 4.03
C VAL A 152 -8.27 2.69 4.41
N ALA A 153 -7.25 1.83 4.23
CA ALA A 153 -7.40 0.40 4.47
C ALA A 153 -6.22 -0.21 5.25
N ASN A 154 -6.49 -1.35 5.91
CA ASN A 154 -5.54 -2.01 6.78
C ASN A 154 -4.40 -2.74 6.06
N TYR A 155 -4.56 -3.08 4.78
CA TYR A 155 -3.60 -3.89 4.00
C TYR A 155 -2.56 -3.07 3.23
N VAL A 156 -2.63 -1.74 3.28
CA VAL A 156 -1.62 -0.84 2.72
C VAL A 156 -0.70 -0.37 3.85
N LEU A 157 0.61 -0.47 3.61
CA LEU A 157 1.64 -0.03 4.55
C LEU A 157 2.29 1.26 4.05
N LEU A 158 2.60 2.17 4.97
CA LEU A 158 3.24 3.45 4.63
C LEU A 158 4.64 3.25 4.05
N GLU A 159 5.38 2.27 4.57
CA GLU A 159 6.77 1.98 4.20
C GLU A 159 6.89 1.26 2.84
N TYR A 160 5.78 0.84 2.25
CA TYR A 160 5.78 0.15 0.97
C TYR A 160 5.34 1.09 -0.16
N GLY A 161 6.27 1.36 -1.07
CA GLY A 161 6.06 2.30 -2.17
C GLY A 161 5.86 3.72 -1.67
N THR A 162 4.74 4.32 -2.01
CA THR A 162 4.34 5.67 -1.62
C THR A 162 3.37 5.69 -0.42
N GLY A 163 3.02 4.52 0.14
CA GLY A 163 1.95 4.42 1.13
C GLY A 163 0.54 4.57 0.54
N ALA A 164 0.45 4.62 -0.79
CA ALA A 164 -0.80 4.67 -1.55
C ALA A 164 -0.78 3.65 -2.69
N VAL A 165 -1.93 3.05 -2.98
CA VAL A 165 -2.11 2.09 -4.09
C VAL A 165 -3.36 2.42 -4.89
N MET A 166 -3.32 2.14 -6.18
CA MET A 166 -4.50 2.15 -7.04
C MET A 166 -5.17 0.77 -6.99
N GLY A 167 -6.47 0.74 -6.73
CA GLY A 167 -7.27 -0.49 -6.71
C GLY A 167 -7.73 -0.87 -8.12
N VAL A 168 -7.32 -2.06 -8.58
CA VAL A 168 -7.65 -2.61 -9.89
C VAL A 168 -8.31 -3.99 -9.77
N PRO A 169 -9.56 -4.06 -9.31
CA PRO A 169 -10.21 -5.30 -8.89
C PRO A 169 -10.30 -6.41 -9.95
N ALA A 170 -10.27 -6.04 -11.24
CA ALA A 170 -10.28 -7.03 -12.31
C ALA A 170 -8.93 -7.72 -12.53
N HIS A 171 -7.84 -7.19 -11.94
CA HIS A 171 -6.46 -7.62 -12.20
C HIS A 171 -5.62 -7.89 -10.96
N ASP A 172 -6.19 -7.71 -9.76
CA ASP A 172 -5.57 -8.02 -8.46
C ASP A 172 -6.59 -8.70 -7.54
N GLN A 173 -6.19 -9.83 -6.96
CA GLN A 173 -7.09 -10.63 -6.12
C GLN A 173 -7.46 -9.91 -4.82
N ARG A 174 -6.52 -9.20 -4.19
CA ARG A 174 -6.78 -8.46 -2.94
C ARG A 174 -7.75 -7.30 -3.18
N ASP A 175 -7.58 -6.64 -4.31
CA ASP A 175 -8.44 -5.54 -4.72
C ASP A 175 -9.85 -6.05 -5.06
N LEU A 176 -9.95 -7.24 -5.66
CA LEU A 176 -11.24 -7.88 -5.94
C LEU A 176 -12.02 -8.22 -4.66
N GLU A 177 -11.34 -8.76 -3.66
CA GLU A 177 -11.94 -9.08 -2.36
C GLU A 177 -12.45 -7.81 -1.67
N PHE A 178 -11.63 -6.76 -1.67
CA PHE A 178 -12.02 -5.46 -1.13
C PHE A 178 -13.19 -4.83 -1.90
N ALA A 179 -13.10 -4.81 -3.22
CA ALA A 179 -14.15 -4.24 -4.07
C ALA A 179 -15.50 -4.96 -3.89
N ARG A 180 -15.49 -6.29 -3.78
CA ARG A 180 -16.71 -7.08 -3.50
C ARG A 180 -17.31 -6.75 -2.15
N LYS A 181 -16.48 -6.63 -1.11
CA LYS A 181 -16.91 -6.30 0.25
C LYS A 181 -17.57 -4.92 0.33
N TYR A 182 -17.03 -3.94 -0.40
CA TYR A 182 -17.49 -2.56 -0.34
C TYR A 182 -18.31 -2.13 -1.57
N HIS A 183 -18.72 -3.09 -2.42
CA HIS A 183 -19.55 -2.88 -3.61
C HIS A 183 -18.95 -1.85 -4.58
N LEU A 184 -17.62 -1.88 -4.75
CA LEU A 184 -16.89 -1.04 -5.69
C LEU A 184 -16.93 -1.65 -7.11
N ALA A 185 -16.77 -0.80 -8.13
CA ALA A 185 -16.78 -1.24 -9.52
C ALA A 185 -15.62 -2.19 -9.84
N VAL A 186 -15.88 -3.18 -10.69
CA VAL A 186 -14.87 -4.09 -11.25
C VAL A 186 -14.83 -3.88 -12.75
N LYS A 187 -13.72 -3.33 -13.27
CA LYS A 187 -13.56 -2.94 -14.68
C LYS A 187 -12.46 -3.79 -15.33
N VAL A 188 -12.84 -4.63 -16.26
CA VAL A 188 -11.89 -5.42 -17.05
C VAL A 188 -11.35 -4.55 -18.17
N VAL A 189 -10.03 -4.33 -18.19
CA VAL A 189 -9.35 -3.49 -19.20
C VAL A 189 -8.26 -4.23 -19.95
N ILE A 190 -7.86 -5.41 -19.48
CA ILE A 190 -6.94 -6.31 -20.15
C ILE A 190 -7.60 -7.68 -20.22
N GLN A 191 -7.62 -8.23 -21.43
CA GLN A 191 -8.12 -9.58 -21.69
C GLN A 191 -7.03 -10.38 -22.42
N PRO A 192 -6.95 -11.70 -22.21
CA PRO A 192 -6.16 -12.55 -23.08
C PRO A 192 -6.60 -12.34 -24.53
N LEU A 193 -5.66 -12.34 -25.46
CA LEU A 193 -6.01 -12.45 -26.87
C LEU A 193 -6.73 -13.79 -26.99
N GLY A 194 -8.01 -13.77 -27.43
CA GLY A 194 -8.84 -14.97 -27.55
C GLY A 194 -8.17 -16.00 -28.46
N ASP A 195 -8.38 -17.29 -28.11
CA ASP A 195 -8.08 -18.42 -28.99
C ASP A 195 -8.95 -18.37 -30.25
#